data_db024f7c705ef81c6de6b8b3daf0ddf6
#
_entry.id   db024f7c705ef81c6de6b8b3daf0ddf6
#
_cell.length_a   1.000
_cell.length_b   1.000
_cell.length_c   1.000
_cell.angle_alpha   90.00
_cell.angle_beta   90.00
_cell.angle_gamma   90.00
#
_symmetry.space_group_name_H-M   'P 1'
#
loop_
_entity.id
_entity.type
_entity.pdbx_description
1 polymer ?
#
loop_
_entity_poly.entity_id
_entity_poly.type
_entity_poly.pdbx_seq_one_letter_code
_entity_poly.pdbx_strand_id
1 'polypeptide(L)'
;MYATRDQERCKKMLVRAARRAAVTARRATSTVGDNRVVRLQTEDPRMSKIVIHNGVVYTSGQTAGDAGDCVKAQTQATLAKVDALLKEAGTSKSHALSATIWLKDINRDFTAMNEVWNDWVDPDNKPVRATVEAAMARPVLLVEIQVTAALDKNPFEDLNY
;
A
#
# COMPACT_ATOMS: atom_id res chain seq x y z
N MET A 1 -35.62 -32.74 3.66
CA MET A 1 -34.95 -31.52 3.18
C MET A 1 -33.45 -31.77 3.20
N TYR A 2 -32.89 -32.22 2.07
CA TYR A 2 -31.49 -32.67 1.96
C TYR A 2 -30.65 -31.55 1.37
N ALA A 3 -29.71 -31.05 2.15
CA ALA A 3 -28.68 -30.16 1.61
C ALA A 3 -27.78 -30.95 0.66
N THR A 4 -27.61 -30.46 -0.57
CA THR A 4 -26.86 -31.15 -1.61
C THR A 4 -25.37 -31.18 -1.27
N ARG A 5 -24.66 -32.25 -1.65
CA ARG A 5 -23.21 -32.45 -1.44
C ARG A 5 -22.36 -31.24 -1.87
N ASP A 6 -22.83 -30.44 -2.82
CA ASP A 6 -22.16 -29.24 -3.28
C ASP A 6 -22.19 -28.08 -2.27
N GLN A 7 -23.27 -27.93 -1.49
CA GLN A 7 -23.36 -26.90 -0.44
C GLN A 7 -22.42 -27.21 0.73
N GLU A 8 -22.24 -28.47 1.08
CA GLU A 8 -21.27 -28.85 2.11
C GLU A 8 -19.82 -28.67 1.65
N ARG A 9 -19.56 -28.93 0.34
CA ARG A 9 -18.24 -28.71 -0.25
C ARG A 9 -17.87 -27.24 -0.29
N CYS A 10 -18.85 -26.37 -0.62
CA CYS A 10 -18.68 -24.93 -0.62
C CYS A 10 -18.45 -24.38 0.79
N LYS A 11 -19.18 -24.86 1.81
CA LYS A 11 -18.93 -24.49 3.22
C LYS A 11 -17.55 -24.91 3.71
N LYS A 12 -17.08 -26.11 3.34
CA LYS A 12 -15.73 -26.58 3.71
C LYS A 12 -14.62 -25.78 3.02
N MET A 13 -14.83 -25.32 1.78
CA MET A 13 -13.90 -24.44 1.07
C MET A 13 -13.84 -23.04 1.71
N LEU A 14 -14.99 -22.45 2.07
CA LEU A 14 -15.07 -21.16 2.74
C LEU A 14 -14.41 -21.19 4.13
N VAL A 15 -14.59 -22.26 4.90
CA VAL A 15 -13.94 -22.43 6.22
C VAL A 15 -12.43 -22.64 6.07
N ARG A 16 -11.95 -23.32 5.02
CA ARG A 16 -10.52 -23.45 4.72
C ARG A 16 -9.89 -22.15 4.25
N ALA A 17 -10.61 -21.34 3.45
CA ALA A 17 -10.16 -20.02 3.03
C ALA A 17 -10.08 -19.06 4.22
N ALA A 18 -11.09 -19.05 5.10
CA ALA A 18 -11.09 -18.26 6.32
C ALA A 18 -9.97 -18.67 7.31
N ARG A 19 -9.67 -19.97 7.44
CA ARG A 19 -8.54 -20.43 8.27
C ARG A 19 -7.17 -20.10 7.68
N ARG A 20 -7.02 -20.07 6.34
CA ARG A 20 -5.77 -19.60 5.71
C ARG A 20 -5.59 -18.09 5.87
N ALA A 21 -6.64 -17.29 5.77
CA ALA A 21 -6.59 -15.84 6.02
C ALA A 21 -6.26 -15.53 7.50
N ALA A 22 -6.76 -16.33 8.45
CA ALA A 22 -6.49 -16.14 9.88
C ALA A 22 -5.05 -16.50 10.32
N VAL A 23 -4.32 -17.28 9.53
CA VAL A 23 -2.92 -17.65 9.85
C VAL A 23 -1.93 -16.56 9.40
N THR A 24 -2.31 -15.66 8.49
CA THR A 24 -1.43 -14.61 7.95
C THR A 24 -1.51 -13.29 8.71
N ALA A 25 -2.53 -13.07 9.52
CA ALA A 25 -2.66 -11.89 10.38
C ALA A 25 -1.94 -12.11 11.74
N ARG A 26 -0.67 -12.50 11.73
CA ARG A 26 0.19 -12.22 12.88
C ARG A 26 0.48 -10.73 12.84
N ARG A 27 -0.32 -9.99 13.60
CA ARG A 27 -0.13 -8.59 13.92
C ARG A 27 1.33 -8.38 14.30
N ALA A 28 2.09 -7.69 13.48
CA ALA A 28 3.45 -7.29 13.80
C ALA A 28 3.36 -6.23 14.91
N THR A 29 3.36 -6.66 16.17
CA THR A 29 3.58 -5.75 17.31
C THR A 29 5.07 -5.46 17.35
N SER A 30 5.51 -4.41 16.64
CA SER A 30 6.87 -3.89 16.79
C SER A 30 6.90 -3.08 18.08
N THR A 31 7.52 -3.64 19.11
CA THR A 31 7.89 -2.87 20.31
C THR A 31 9.15 -2.06 20.04
N VAL A 32 9.28 -0.89 20.65
CA VAL A 32 10.53 -0.11 20.63
C VAL A 32 11.67 -1.01 21.11
N GLY A 33 12.69 -1.18 20.25
CA GLY A 33 13.81 -2.10 20.49
C GLY A 33 13.75 -3.42 19.70
N ASP A 34 12.64 -3.75 19.00
CA ASP A 34 12.59 -4.87 18.09
C ASP A 34 13.23 -4.50 16.74
N ASN A 35 14.50 -4.82 16.59
CA ASN A 35 15.28 -4.54 15.39
C ASN A 35 14.94 -5.52 14.22
N ARG A 36 13.81 -6.25 14.29
CA ARG A 36 13.38 -7.17 13.23
C ARG A 36 12.88 -6.41 12.02
N VAL A 37 13.23 -6.93 10.86
CA VAL A 37 12.71 -6.47 9.57
C VAL A 37 11.59 -7.42 9.13
N VAL A 38 10.35 -6.91 9.05
CA VAL A 38 9.20 -7.66 8.55
C VAL A 38 9.01 -7.36 7.06
N ARG A 39 8.76 -8.39 6.27
CA ARG A 39 8.51 -8.27 4.83
C ARG A 39 7.20 -8.94 4.48
N LEU A 40 6.36 -8.26 3.68
CA LEU A 40 5.08 -8.76 3.21
C LEU A 40 5.03 -8.71 1.68
N GLN A 41 4.19 -9.56 1.08
CA GLN A 41 4.04 -9.73 -0.37
C GLN A 41 5.40 -9.94 -1.05
N THR A 42 6.03 -11.08 -0.71
CA THR A 42 7.40 -11.45 -1.14
C THR A 42 7.43 -12.41 -2.32
N GLU A 43 6.33 -12.56 -3.05
CA GLU A 43 6.19 -13.47 -4.18
C GLU A 43 7.01 -13.07 -5.40
N ASP A 44 7.28 -11.75 -5.56
CA ASP A 44 8.21 -11.27 -6.58
C ASP A 44 9.66 -11.60 -6.15
N PRO A 45 10.44 -12.34 -6.95
CA PRO A 45 11.81 -12.73 -6.58
C PRO A 45 12.77 -11.53 -6.46
N ARG A 46 12.38 -10.35 -6.94
CA ARG A 46 13.23 -9.15 -6.96
C ARG A 46 13.01 -8.24 -5.76
N MET A 47 11.80 -8.26 -5.13
CA MET A 47 11.45 -7.29 -4.10
C MET A 47 10.32 -7.77 -3.20
N SER A 48 10.23 -7.18 -2.01
CA SER A 48 9.03 -7.19 -1.18
C SER A 48 8.18 -5.96 -1.50
N LYS A 49 6.85 -6.07 -1.47
CA LYS A 49 6.00 -4.89 -1.67
C LYS A 49 5.88 -4.02 -0.42
N ILE A 50 6.08 -4.62 0.75
CA ILE A 50 6.06 -3.91 2.04
C ILE A 50 7.26 -4.37 2.86
N VAL A 51 7.97 -3.41 3.45
CA VAL A 51 8.99 -3.64 4.48
C VAL A 51 8.62 -2.81 5.70
N ILE A 52 8.65 -3.43 6.89
CA ILE A 52 8.40 -2.75 8.15
C ILE A 52 9.63 -2.89 9.03
N HIS A 53 10.12 -1.77 9.56
CA HIS A 53 11.24 -1.73 10.46
C HIS A 53 11.13 -0.53 11.41
N ASN A 54 11.32 -0.76 12.70
CA ASN A 54 11.28 0.27 13.74
C ASN A 54 10.05 1.20 13.66
N GLY A 55 8.84 0.62 13.44
CA GLY A 55 7.61 1.39 13.36
C GLY A 55 7.42 2.18 12.06
N VAL A 56 8.31 2.00 11.08
CA VAL A 56 8.20 2.62 9.75
C VAL A 56 7.84 1.57 8.71
N VAL A 57 6.87 1.91 7.88
CA VAL A 57 6.38 1.12 6.74
C VAL A 57 6.94 1.71 5.45
N TYR A 58 7.63 0.90 4.68
CA TYR A 58 8.13 1.24 3.34
C TYR A 58 7.34 0.44 2.30
N THR A 59 6.69 1.12 1.36
CA THR A 59 6.05 0.44 0.23
C THR A 59 7.00 0.39 -0.97
N SER A 60 6.85 -0.60 -1.84
CA SER A 60 7.46 -0.53 -3.18
C SER A 60 6.75 0.52 -4.04
N GLY A 61 7.41 1.00 -5.11
CA GLY A 61 6.77 1.82 -6.14
C GLY A 61 5.56 1.12 -6.74
N GLN A 62 4.44 1.82 -6.85
CA GLN A 62 3.19 1.31 -7.41
C GLN A 62 2.90 1.99 -8.73
N THR A 63 2.37 1.21 -9.67
CA THR A 63 1.97 1.65 -11.02
C THR A 63 0.66 1.01 -11.43
N ALA A 64 -0.07 1.62 -12.38
CA ALA A 64 -1.36 1.12 -12.87
C ALA A 64 -1.52 1.32 -14.38
N GLY A 65 -0.59 0.78 -15.19
CA GLY A 65 -0.66 0.88 -16.65
C GLY A 65 -1.89 0.21 -17.29
N ASP A 66 -2.56 -0.66 -16.57
CA ASP A 66 -3.85 -1.28 -16.92
C ASP A 66 -5.06 -0.35 -16.80
N ALA A 67 -4.91 0.81 -16.14
CA ALA A 67 -5.94 1.83 -16.02
C ALA A 67 -6.08 2.74 -17.26
N GLY A 68 -5.37 2.43 -18.36
CA GLY A 68 -5.44 3.15 -19.64
C GLY A 68 -4.44 4.29 -19.79
N ASP A 69 -4.65 5.13 -20.80
CA ASP A 69 -3.69 6.17 -21.24
C ASP A 69 -3.94 7.55 -20.58
N CYS A 70 -4.68 7.61 -19.49
CA CYS A 70 -5.00 8.82 -18.76
C CYS A 70 -4.25 8.87 -17.43
N VAL A 71 -3.44 9.92 -17.22
CA VAL A 71 -2.67 10.06 -15.98
C VAL A 71 -3.56 10.14 -14.74
N LYS A 72 -4.75 10.75 -14.80
CA LYS A 72 -5.70 10.77 -13.68
C LYS A 72 -6.16 9.36 -13.30
N ALA A 73 -6.55 8.56 -14.29
CA ALA A 73 -6.98 7.17 -14.06
C ALA A 73 -5.82 6.32 -13.49
N GLN A 74 -4.63 6.44 -14.06
CA GLN A 74 -3.45 5.74 -13.54
C GLN A 74 -3.10 6.20 -12.13
N THR A 75 -3.18 7.50 -11.82
CA THR A 75 -2.91 8.02 -10.47
C THR A 75 -3.92 7.48 -9.46
N GLN A 76 -5.23 7.51 -9.77
CA GLN A 76 -6.27 6.94 -8.89
C GLN A 76 -6.05 5.47 -8.61
N ALA A 77 -5.82 4.66 -9.64
CA ALA A 77 -5.60 3.23 -9.49
C ALA A 77 -4.27 2.92 -8.75
N THR A 78 -3.23 3.72 -8.96
CA THR A 78 -1.96 3.61 -8.24
C THR A 78 -2.13 3.93 -6.76
N LEU A 79 -2.83 5.01 -6.40
CA LEU A 79 -3.10 5.39 -5.02
C LEU A 79 -3.99 4.37 -4.30
N ALA A 80 -4.96 3.77 -4.99
CA ALA A 80 -5.73 2.65 -4.44
C ALA A 80 -4.86 1.43 -4.10
N LYS A 81 -3.83 1.14 -4.90
CA LYS A 81 -2.84 0.09 -4.58
C LYS A 81 -1.99 0.48 -3.36
N VAL A 82 -1.58 1.74 -3.25
CA VAL A 82 -0.87 2.27 -2.06
C VAL A 82 -1.73 2.10 -0.81
N ASP A 83 -3.03 2.49 -0.85
CA ASP A 83 -3.95 2.31 0.27
C ASP A 83 -4.07 0.84 0.70
N ALA A 84 -4.13 -0.08 -0.26
CA ALA A 84 -4.18 -1.51 0.02
C ALA A 84 -2.91 -2.01 0.74
N LEU A 85 -1.72 -1.56 0.32
CA LEU A 85 -0.45 -1.91 0.98
C LEU A 85 -0.36 -1.32 2.38
N LEU A 86 -0.74 -0.05 2.57
CA LEU A 86 -0.75 0.61 3.89
C LEU A 86 -1.71 -0.11 4.84
N LYS A 87 -2.91 -0.46 4.38
CA LYS A 87 -3.88 -1.21 5.18
C LYS A 87 -3.36 -2.59 5.58
N GLU A 88 -2.72 -3.31 4.67
CA GLU A 88 -2.11 -4.62 4.97
C GLU A 88 -0.98 -4.50 5.99
N ALA A 89 -0.20 -3.42 5.91
CA ALA A 89 0.84 -3.11 6.89
C ALA A 89 0.31 -2.69 8.27
N GLY A 90 -1.00 -2.41 8.41
CA GLY A 90 -1.63 -1.96 9.65
C GLY A 90 -1.53 -0.46 9.89
N THR A 91 -1.53 0.33 8.81
CA THR A 91 -1.52 1.79 8.83
C THR A 91 -2.44 2.38 7.75
N SER A 92 -2.39 3.68 7.54
CA SER A 92 -3.21 4.38 6.56
C SER A 92 -2.48 5.59 5.96
N LYS A 93 -3.07 6.23 4.96
CA LYS A 93 -2.56 7.46 4.37
C LYS A 93 -2.42 8.63 5.36
N SER A 94 -3.20 8.64 6.44
CA SER A 94 -3.11 9.65 7.51
C SER A 94 -1.80 9.56 8.31
N HIS A 95 -1.09 8.45 8.21
CA HIS A 95 0.22 8.23 8.81
C HIS A 95 1.36 8.31 7.79
N ALA A 96 1.08 8.76 6.57
CA ALA A 96 2.11 8.92 5.54
C ALA A 96 3.15 9.95 5.97
N LEU A 97 4.43 9.57 5.92
CA LEU A 97 5.58 10.41 6.26
C LEU A 97 6.15 11.08 5.02
N SER A 98 6.30 10.32 3.95
CA SER A 98 6.84 10.82 2.69
C SER A 98 6.21 10.12 1.49
N ALA A 99 6.17 10.83 0.37
CA ALA A 99 5.79 10.29 -0.93
C ALA A 99 6.77 10.75 -2.01
N THR A 100 7.15 9.83 -2.88
CA THR A 100 7.88 10.15 -4.11
C THR A 100 7.00 9.78 -5.29
N ILE A 101 6.85 10.72 -6.22
CA ILE A 101 6.06 10.57 -7.43
C ILE A 101 6.97 10.79 -8.64
N TRP A 102 7.00 9.81 -9.52
CA TRP A 102 7.68 9.88 -10.80
C TRP A 102 6.63 10.02 -11.91
N LEU A 103 6.77 11.00 -12.77
CA LEU A 103 5.93 11.23 -13.94
C LEU A 103 6.72 10.96 -15.22
N LYS A 104 6.09 10.34 -16.20
CA LYS A 104 6.68 10.13 -17.51
C LYS A 104 6.92 11.44 -18.27
N ASP A 105 6.02 12.41 -18.10
CA ASP A 105 6.07 13.74 -18.71
C ASP A 105 5.50 14.74 -17.69
N ILE A 106 6.39 15.42 -16.97
CA ILE A 106 5.99 16.31 -15.90
C ILE A 106 5.28 17.57 -16.42
N ASN A 107 5.65 18.04 -17.59
CA ASN A 107 5.04 19.24 -18.17
C ASN A 107 3.58 19.02 -18.55
N ARG A 108 3.27 17.81 -19.05
CA ARG A 108 1.92 17.42 -19.46
C ARG A 108 1.04 16.99 -18.26
N ASP A 109 1.60 16.21 -17.35
CA ASP A 109 0.82 15.40 -16.42
C ASP A 109 0.76 15.95 -14.98
N PHE A 110 1.62 16.91 -14.62
CA PHE A 110 1.76 17.42 -13.25
C PHE A 110 0.45 17.96 -12.67
N THR A 111 -0.27 18.80 -13.39
CA THR A 111 -1.53 19.40 -12.90
C THR A 111 -2.60 18.34 -12.71
N ALA A 112 -2.78 17.46 -13.70
CA ALA A 112 -3.81 16.44 -13.67
C ALA A 112 -3.54 15.36 -12.59
N MET A 113 -2.28 15.01 -12.36
CA MET A 113 -1.87 14.14 -11.26
C MET A 113 -2.15 14.80 -9.91
N ASN A 114 -1.84 16.10 -9.75
CA ASN A 114 -2.05 16.81 -8.49
C ASN A 114 -3.54 16.97 -8.13
N GLU A 115 -4.45 17.08 -9.08
CA GLU A 115 -5.89 17.07 -8.78
C GLU A 115 -6.28 15.78 -8.05
N VAL A 116 -5.86 14.62 -8.56
CA VAL A 116 -6.13 13.31 -7.93
C VAL A 116 -5.42 13.17 -6.59
N TRP A 117 -4.17 13.63 -6.50
CA TRP A 117 -3.41 13.63 -5.25
C TRP A 117 -4.09 14.44 -4.16
N ASN A 118 -4.59 15.64 -4.48
CA ASN A 118 -5.23 16.53 -3.52
C ASN A 118 -6.53 15.92 -2.96
N ASP A 119 -7.27 15.18 -3.79
CA ASP A 119 -8.47 14.46 -3.35
C ASP A 119 -8.15 13.25 -2.48
N TRP A 120 -6.97 12.66 -2.67
CA TRP A 120 -6.55 11.45 -1.95
C TRP A 120 -5.86 11.76 -0.63
N VAL A 121 -4.97 12.75 -0.58
CA VAL A 121 -4.15 13.03 0.61
C VAL A 121 -5.03 13.46 1.78
N ASP A 122 -4.65 13.01 2.99
CA ASP A 122 -5.31 13.50 4.22
C ASP A 122 -4.98 15.00 4.39
N PRO A 123 -5.98 15.90 4.40
CA PRO A 123 -5.74 17.33 4.47
C PRO A 123 -5.10 17.80 5.77
N ASP A 124 -5.26 17.04 6.86
CA ASP A 124 -4.74 17.37 8.18
C ASP A 124 -3.36 16.73 8.42
N ASN A 125 -3.02 15.66 7.69
CA ASN A 125 -1.80 14.86 7.88
C ASN A 125 -1.03 14.69 6.57
N LYS A 126 -0.59 15.79 5.97
CA LYS A 126 0.11 15.77 4.68
C LYS A 126 1.56 15.27 4.82
N PRO A 127 2.00 14.29 4.01
CA PRO A 127 3.40 13.87 3.98
C PRO A 127 4.30 14.92 3.33
N VAL A 128 5.61 14.84 3.57
CA VAL A 128 6.56 15.51 2.67
C VAL A 128 6.51 14.81 1.31
N ARG A 129 6.70 15.57 0.20
CA ARG A 129 6.57 15.01 -1.14
C ARG A 129 7.60 15.56 -2.11
N ALA A 130 8.13 14.67 -2.95
CA ALA A 130 8.87 15.04 -4.15
C ALA A 130 8.15 14.52 -5.40
N THR A 131 8.13 15.31 -6.47
CA THR A 131 7.62 14.92 -7.79
C THR A 131 8.65 15.28 -8.84
N VAL A 132 9.03 14.30 -9.65
CA VAL A 132 10.07 14.46 -10.68
C VAL A 132 9.67 13.73 -11.96
N GLU A 133 10.28 14.14 -13.10
CA GLU A 133 10.19 13.39 -14.35
C GLU A 133 11.19 12.24 -14.33
N ALA A 134 10.78 11.07 -14.82
CA ALA A 134 11.64 9.92 -14.97
C ALA A 134 11.22 9.02 -16.14
N ALA A 135 12.20 8.32 -16.73
CA ALA A 135 11.91 7.24 -17.66
C ALA A 135 11.19 6.10 -16.94
N MET A 136 10.02 5.72 -17.43
CA MET A 136 9.23 4.64 -16.86
C MET A 136 9.72 3.28 -17.31
N ALA A 137 9.59 2.26 -16.44
CA ALA A 137 9.98 0.89 -16.75
C ALA A 137 9.24 0.27 -17.96
N ARG A 138 8.04 0.77 -18.28
CA ARG A 138 7.24 0.35 -19.44
C ARG A 138 6.62 1.56 -20.12
N PRO A 139 6.50 1.58 -21.46
CA PRO A 139 5.97 2.74 -22.20
C PRO A 139 4.54 3.15 -21.81
N VAL A 140 3.71 2.21 -21.36
CA VAL A 140 2.32 2.44 -20.94
C VAL A 140 2.19 3.17 -19.61
N LEU A 141 3.24 3.20 -18.79
CA LEU A 141 3.22 3.82 -17.47
C LEU A 141 3.37 5.33 -17.60
N LEU A 142 2.50 6.08 -16.95
CA LEU A 142 2.51 7.54 -16.90
C LEU A 142 2.94 8.07 -15.53
N VAL A 143 2.70 7.28 -14.47
CA VAL A 143 3.01 7.63 -13.09
C VAL A 143 3.44 6.40 -12.29
N GLU A 144 4.39 6.62 -11.38
CA GLU A 144 4.75 5.69 -10.31
C GLU A 144 4.75 6.44 -8.99
N ILE A 145 4.26 5.81 -7.92
CA ILE A 145 4.17 6.41 -6.58
C ILE A 145 4.70 5.44 -5.54
N GLN A 146 5.60 5.93 -4.69
CA GLN A 146 6.10 5.25 -3.51
C GLN A 146 5.76 6.05 -2.26
N VAL A 147 5.33 5.36 -1.19
CA VAL A 147 4.99 5.99 0.08
C VAL A 147 5.73 5.32 1.23
N THR A 148 6.20 6.14 2.18
CA THR A 148 6.68 5.70 3.49
C THR A 148 5.70 6.22 4.54
N ALA A 149 5.32 5.38 5.51
CA ALA A 149 4.36 5.73 6.56
C ALA A 149 4.82 5.25 7.94
N ALA A 150 4.30 5.86 9.00
CA ALA A 150 4.42 5.30 10.34
C ALA A 150 3.37 4.19 10.55
N LEU A 151 3.63 3.24 11.45
CA LEU A 151 2.59 2.33 11.94
C LEU A 151 1.57 3.11 12.78
N ASP A 152 0.30 2.71 12.70
CA ASP A 152 -0.83 3.35 13.39
C ASP A 152 -0.74 3.28 14.92
N LYS A 153 -0.02 2.32 15.46
CA LYS A 153 0.20 2.21 16.90
C LYS A 153 1.48 2.90 17.31
N ASN A 154 1.34 3.99 18.07
CA ASN A 154 2.44 4.55 18.82
C ASN A 154 2.92 3.49 19.84
N PRO A 155 4.15 2.94 19.70
CA PRO A 155 4.66 1.96 20.65
C PRO A 155 4.84 2.51 22.07
N PHE A 156 4.65 3.83 22.29
CA PHE A 156 4.75 4.50 23.58
C PHE A 156 3.39 4.71 24.28
N GLU A 157 2.24 4.39 23.65
CA GLU A 157 0.92 4.56 24.26
C GLU A 157 0.66 3.58 25.42
N ASP A 158 1.35 2.45 25.48
CA ASP A 158 1.21 1.46 26.57
C ASP A 158 2.19 1.70 27.75
N LEU A 159 3.01 2.75 27.69
CA LEU A 159 3.88 3.16 28.79
C LEU A 159 3.21 4.25 29.64
N ASN A 160 2.13 3.87 30.35
CA ASN A 160 1.63 4.67 31.45
C ASN A 160 2.66 4.62 32.60
N TYR A 161 3.35 5.74 32.81
CA TYR A 161 4.12 6.01 34.03
C TYR A 161 3.16 6.36 35.17
#